data_403ce8051f6c89661972dd710fc4a7f9
#
_entry.id   403ce8051f6c89661972dd710fc4a7f9
#
_cell.length_a   1.000
_cell.length_b   1.000
_cell.length_c   1.000
_cell.angle_alpha   90.00
_cell.angle_beta   90.00
_cell.angle_gamma   90.00
#
_symmetry.space_group_name_H-M   'P 1'
#
loop_
_entity.id
_entity.type
_entity.pdbx_description
1 polymer ?
#
loop_
_entity_poly.entity_id
_entity_poly.type
_entity_poly.pdbx_seq_one_letter_code
_entity_poly.pdbx_strand_id
1 'polypeptide(L)'
;MKDELERLISNNRHSIQDEEPLEGHFERFEARLQKASKPTRVINFRPILKIAAIVIFVLLAGNQTRMWFFPEKEESLSLGSISEEYREVEFYYTNAIQVGMNQWEKLSSEGFVSESEQKMMQTEQQEFDLMYQQLQEELKANPNDERVINAMLEYYQARMNVISMIINKLQEVKQLKNNKSHEIEI
;
A
#
# COMPACT_ATOMS: atom_id res chain seq x y z
N MET A 1 -75.29 16.79 -26.39
CA MET A 1 -73.87 16.72 -26.79
C MET A 1 -73.53 15.43 -27.53
N LYS A 2 -74.07 14.28 -27.18
CA LYS A 2 -73.84 13.01 -27.91
C LYS A 2 -74.50 13.00 -29.31
N ASP A 3 -75.70 13.55 -29.45
CA ASP A 3 -76.47 13.59 -30.70
C ASP A 3 -75.90 14.54 -31.74
N GLU A 4 -75.19 15.60 -31.29
CA GLU A 4 -74.53 16.58 -32.19
C GLU A 4 -73.26 16.04 -32.82
N LEU A 5 -72.53 15.26 -32.05
CA LEU A 5 -71.31 14.56 -32.55
C LEU A 5 -71.68 13.47 -33.55
N GLU A 6 -72.76 12.70 -33.30
CA GLU A 6 -73.28 11.70 -34.22
C GLU A 6 -73.77 12.30 -35.53
N ARG A 7 -74.44 13.48 -35.46
CA ARG A 7 -74.87 14.22 -36.67
C ARG A 7 -73.69 14.78 -37.48
N LEU A 8 -72.67 15.30 -36.83
CA LEU A 8 -71.45 15.76 -37.49
C LEU A 8 -70.70 14.63 -38.18
N ILE A 9 -70.60 13.46 -37.53
CA ILE A 9 -69.97 12.28 -38.08
C ILE A 9 -70.81 11.72 -39.25
N SER A 10 -72.12 11.69 -39.17
CA SER A 10 -73.03 11.20 -40.19
C SER A 10 -73.02 12.10 -41.43
N ASN A 11 -73.00 13.43 -41.31
CA ASN A 11 -72.97 14.39 -42.39
C ASN A 11 -71.60 14.47 -43.08
N ASN A 12 -70.50 14.17 -42.41
CA ASN A 12 -69.12 14.14 -42.97
C ASN A 12 -68.65 12.74 -43.38
N ARG A 13 -69.50 11.75 -43.26
CA ARG A 13 -69.15 10.35 -43.54
C ARG A 13 -68.64 10.14 -45.01
N HIS A 14 -69.22 10.89 -45.96
CA HIS A 14 -68.79 10.83 -47.36
C HIS A 14 -67.41 11.47 -47.63
N SER A 15 -67.05 12.50 -46.87
CA SER A 15 -65.73 13.13 -47.04
C SER A 15 -64.61 12.42 -46.30
N ILE A 16 -64.97 11.51 -45.41
CA ILE A 16 -63.97 10.73 -44.64
C ILE A 16 -63.67 9.37 -45.31
N GLN A 17 -64.62 8.88 -46.15
CA GLN A 17 -64.49 7.55 -46.75
C GLN A 17 -63.91 7.53 -48.15
N ASP A 18 -63.76 8.65 -48.86
CA ASP A 18 -63.35 8.71 -50.25
C ASP A 18 -61.90 9.11 -50.50
N GLU A 19 -61.10 9.25 -49.51
CA GLU A 19 -59.66 9.39 -49.73
C GLU A 19 -58.99 8.01 -49.60
N GLU A 20 -58.97 7.28 -50.74
CA GLU A 20 -58.05 6.15 -50.88
C GLU A 20 -56.62 6.62 -50.58
N PRO A 21 -55.91 5.98 -49.74
CA PRO A 21 -54.51 6.33 -49.43
C PRO A 21 -53.69 6.29 -50.73
N LEU A 22 -52.95 7.31 -51.01
CA LEU A 22 -52.04 7.43 -52.11
C LEU A 22 -51.31 6.12 -52.40
N GLU A 23 -51.30 5.68 -53.69
CA GLU A 23 -50.58 4.46 -54.11
C GLU A 23 -49.13 4.46 -53.48
N GLY A 24 -48.76 3.32 -52.91
CA GLY A 24 -47.44 3.17 -52.18
C GLY A 24 -47.44 3.56 -50.73
N HIS A 25 -48.61 3.92 -50.12
CA HIS A 25 -48.66 4.21 -48.69
C HIS A 25 -48.38 2.94 -47.84
N PHE A 26 -48.86 1.81 -48.30
CA PHE A 26 -48.65 0.53 -47.62
C PHE A 26 -47.19 0.09 -47.70
N GLU A 27 -46.58 0.23 -48.86
CA GLU A 27 -45.14 -0.09 -49.04
C GLU A 27 -44.22 0.81 -48.19
N ARG A 28 -44.56 2.09 -48.10
CA ARG A 28 -43.81 3.03 -47.23
C ARG A 28 -44.02 2.74 -45.73
N PHE A 29 -45.21 2.30 -45.35
CA PHE A 29 -45.51 1.89 -43.99
C PHE A 29 -44.78 0.60 -43.64
N GLU A 30 -44.81 -0.40 -44.52
CA GLU A 30 -44.10 -1.67 -44.36
C GLU A 30 -42.60 -1.47 -44.29
N ALA A 31 -42.02 -0.61 -45.12
CA ALA A 31 -40.60 -0.24 -45.06
C ALA A 31 -40.21 0.50 -43.73
N ARG A 32 -41.14 1.29 -43.20
CA ARG A 32 -40.95 1.93 -41.89
C ARG A 32 -41.06 0.93 -40.74
N LEU A 33 -41.97 -0.02 -40.82
CA LEU A 33 -42.15 -1.08 -39.85
C LEU A 33 -40.91 -2.01 -39.82
N GLN A 34 -40.40 -2.39 -41.00
CA GLN A 34 -39.16 -3.17 -41.11
C GLN A 34 -37.93 -2.42 -40.58
N LYS A 35 -37.88 -1.11 -40.74
CA LYS A 35 -36.81 -0.28 -40.13
C LYS A 35 -36.96 -0.14 -38.61
N ALA A 36 -38.18 -0.08 -38.15
CA ALA A 36 -38.46 0.03 -36.69
C ALA A 36 -38.29 -1.32 -35.97
N SER A 37 -38.45 -2.45 -36.65
CA SER A 37 -38.28 -3.79 -36.11
C SER A 37 -36.87 -4.34 -36.19
N LYS A 38 -35.83 -3.48 -36.42
CA LYS A 38 -34.45 -3.90 -36.23
C LYS A 38 -34.31 -4.34 -34.78
N PRO A 39 -33.91 -5.58 -34.49
CA PRO A 39 -33.74 -6.04 -33.12
C PRO A 39 -32.71 -5.13 -32.46
N THR A 40 -33.16 -4.32 -31.53
CA THR A 40 -32.23 -3.67 -30.61
C THR A 40 -31.36 -4.79 -30.02
N ARG A 41 -30.07 -4.78 -30.30
CA ARG A 41 -29.10 -5.68 -29.64
C ARG A 41 -29.33 -5.54 -28.17
N VAL A 42 -30.07 -6.45 -27.56
CA VAL A 42 -30.20 -6.56 -26.13
C VAL A 42 -28.80 -6.99 -25.64
N ILE A 43 -28.02 -6.01 -25.21
CA ILE A 43 -26.73 -6.29 -24.56
C ILE A 43 -27.09 -7.11 -23.33
N ASN A 44 -26.74 -8.39 -23.39
CA ASN A 44 -27.00 -9.31 -22.30
C ASN A 44 -26.06 -8.95 -21.15
N PHE A 45 -26.49 -8.07 -20.26
CA PHE A 45 -25.68 -7.58 -19.10
C PHE A 45 -25.37 -8.68 -18.08
N ARG A 46 -26.01 -9.84 -18.16
CA ARG A 46 -25.79 -10.95 -17.24
C ARG A 46 -24.33 -11.43 -17.14
N PRO A 47 -23.57 -11.63 -18.25
CA PRO A 47 -22.17 -12.00 -18.14
C PRO A 47 -21.29 -10.84 -17.61
N ILE A 48 -21.61 -9.58 -17.97
CA ILE A 48 -20.87 -8.40 -17.51
C ILE A 48 -21.04 -8.22 -16.00
N LEU A 49 -22.26 -8.47 -15.47
CA LEU A 49 -22.52 -8.38 -14.05
C LEU A 49 -21.74 -9.44 -13.25
N LYS A 50 -21.58 -10.65 -13.80
CA LYS A 50 -20.77 -11.72 -13.16
C LYS A 50 -19.29 -11.35 -13.12
N ILE A 51 -18.76 -10.76 -14.18
CA ILE A 51 -17.36 -10.32 -14.24
C ILE A 51 -17.13 -9.16 -13.25
N ALA A 52 -18.04 -8.19 -13.21
CA ALA A 52 -17.99 -7.08 -12.27
C ALA A 52 -18.02 -7.58 -10.81
N ALA A 53 -18.85 -8.57 -10.49
CA ALA A 53 -18.91 -9.15 -9.15
C ALA A 53 -17.59 -9.84 -8.76
N ILE A 54 -16.96 -10.57 -9.70
CA ILE A 54 -15.65 -11.21 -9.48
C ILE A 54 -14.56 -10.15 -9.25
N VAL A 55 -14.53 -9.08 -10.05
CA VAL A 55 -13.56 -8.00 -9.90
C VAL A 55 -13.72 -7.30 -8.54
N ILE A 56 -14.96 -6.99 -8.15
CA ILE A 56 -15.25 -6.41 -6.82
C ILE A 56 -14.81 -7.35 -5.71
N PHE A 57 -15.12 -8.66 -5.84
CA PHE A 57 -14.72 -9.66 -4.84
C PHE A 57 -13.20 -9.77 -4.72
N VAL A 58 -12.46 -9.77 -5.85
CA VAL A 58 -10.99 -9.80 -5.86
C VAL A 58 -10.41 -8.53 -5.24
N LEU A 59 -10.99 -7.36 -5.52
CA LEU A 59 -10.55 -6.10 -4.91
C LEU A 59 -10.82 -6.08 -3.39
N LEU A 60 -11.98 -6.56 -2.96
CA LEU A 60 -12.32 -6.64 -1.54
C LEU A 60 -11.45 -7.69 -0.83
N ALA A 61 -11.27 -8.87 -1.42
CA ALA A 61 -10.39 -9.90 -0.87
C ALA A 61 -8.93 -9.43 -0.85
N GLY A 62 -8.45 -8.77 -1.90
CA GLY A 62 -7.12 -8.18 -1.96
C GLY A 62 -6.89 -7.10 -0.90
N ASN A 63 -7.89 -6.24 -0.67
CA ASN A 63 -7.83 -5.25 0.39
C ASN A 63 -7.87 -5.88 1.79
N GLN A 64 -8.67 -6.93 1.97
CA GLN A 64 -8.76 -7.68 3.23
C GLN A 64 -7.45 -8.42 3.53
N THR A 65 -6.85 -9.07 2.52
CA THR A 65 -5.55 -9.73 2.67
C THR A 65 -4.43 -8.73 2.94
N ARG A 66 -4.46 -7.55 2.30
CA ARG A 66 -3.50 -6.47 2.60
C ARG A 66 -3.57 -6.05 4.06
N MET A 67 -4.77 -5.91 4.63
CA MET A 67 -4.98 -5.53 6.04
C MET A 67 -4.52 -6.63 7.01
N TRP A 68 -4.57 -7.91 6.58
CA TRP A 68 -4.13 -9.06 7.39
C TRP A 68 -2.63 -9.35 7.27
N PHE A 69 -2.05 -9.19 6.05
CA PHE A 69 -0.64 -9.50 5.80
C PHE A 69 0.28 -8.28 5.93
N PHE A 70 -0.27 -7.08 5.81
CA PHE A 70 0.41 -5.82 6.07
C PHE A 70 -0.44 -5.05 7.06
N PRO A 71 -0.42 -5.42 8.37
CA PRO A 71 -0.98 -4.55 9.39
C PRO A 71 -0.35 -3.18 9.14
N GLU A 72 -1.19 -2.15 9.01
CA GLU A 72 -0.72 -0.77 9.06
C GLU A 72 0.27 -0.76 10.23
N LYS A 73 1.54 -0.42 9.95
CA LYS A 73 2.45 -0.11 11.03
C LYS A 73 1.67 0.93 11.83
N GLU A 74 1.17 0.53 13.02
CA GLU A 74 0.77 1.52 14.00
C GLU A 74 1.91 2.52 13.96
N GLU A 75 1.61 3.80 13.71
CA GLU A 75 2.64 4.83 13.76
C GLU A 75 3.27 4.70 15.14
N SER A 76 4.33 3.89 15.17
CA SER A 76 5.07 3.66 16.40
C SER A 76 5.61 5.02 16.75
N LEU A 77 5.09 5.60 17.84
CA LEU A 77 5.58 6.86 18.32
C LEU A 77 7.09 6.72 18.47
N SER A 78 7.82 7.45 17.67
CA SER A 78 9.27 7.55 17.77
C SER A 78 9.63 8.88 18.44
N LEU A 79 10.86 9.01 18.86
CA LEU A 79 11.38 10.23 19.45
C LEU A 79 11.16 11.43 18.50
N GLY A 80 11.34 11.21 17.20
CA GLY A 80 11.13 12.23 16.16
C GLY A 80 9.67 12.63 15.93
N SER A 81 8.71 11.90 16.47
CA SER A 81 7.30 12.31 16.40
C SER A 81 6.91 13.37 17.44
N ILE A 82 7.76 13.60 18.46
CA ILE A 82 7.51 14.58 19.55
C ILE A 82 7.81 16.00 19.07
N SER A 83 8.96 16.20 18.45
CA SER A 83 9.38 17.52 17.91
C SER A 83 10.36 17.37 16.75
N GLU A 84 10.51 18.46 15.96
CA GLU A 84 11.48 18.53 14.87
C GLU A 84 12.91 18.33 15.36
N GLU A 85 13.25 18.92 16.54
CA GLU A 85 14.57 18.80 17.15
C GLU A 85 14.89 17.34 17.46
N TYR A 86 13.97 16.61 18.08
CA TYR A 86 14.17 15.18 18.36
C TYR A 86 14.19 14.32 17.09
N ARG A 87 13.54 14.74 16.00
CA ARG A 87 13.62 14.06 14.71
C ARG A 87 15.03 14.12 14.13
N GLU A 88 15.69 15.27 14.20
CA GLU A 88 17.07 15.41 13.75
C GLU A 88 18.03 14.54 14.57
N VAL A 89 17.85 14.50 15.88
CA VAL A 89 18.64 13.67 16.79
C VAL A 89 18.42 12.18 16.51
N GLU A 90 17.19 11.75 16.38
CA GLU A 90 16.84 10.36 16.03
C GLU A 90 17.45 9.98 14.68
N PHE A 91 17.32 10.82 13.68
CA PHE A 91 17.90 10.61 12.36
C PHE A 91 19.41 10.46 12.42
N TYR A 92 20.10 11.31 13.18
CA TYR A 92 21.55 11.20 13.38
C TYR A 92 21.94 9.82 13.93
N TYR A 93 21.33 9.39 15.04
CA TYR A 93 21.66 8.10 15.66
C TYR A 93 21.28 6.92 14.78
N THR A 94 20.09 6.91 14.21
CA THR A 94 19.63 5.82 13.34
C THR A 94 20.52 5.66 12.12
N ASN A 95 20.95 6.76 11.52
CA ASN A 95 21.90 6.74 10.39
C ASN A 95 23.27 6.21 10.81
N ALA A 96 23.80 6.66 11.96
CA ALA A 96 25.09 6.17 12.47
C ALA A 96 25.05 4.67 12.79
N ILE A 97 23.97 4.19 13.40
CA ILE A 97 23.71 2.77 13.65
C ILE A 97 23.67 1.98 12.34
N GLN A 98 22.94 2.49 11.34
CA GLN A 98 22.83 1.82 10.04
C GLN A 98 24.19 1.73 9.32
N VAL A 99 24.98 2.78 9.35
CA VAL A 99 26.34 2.79 8.80
C VAL A 99 27.21 1.74 9.50
N GLY A 100 27.13 1.66 10.84
CA GLY A 100 27.83 0.64 11.61
C GLY A 100 27.40 -0.79 11.24
N MET A 101 26.10 -1.02 11.10
CA MET A 101 25.57 -2.31 10.67
C MET A 101 26.03 -2.73 9.29
N ASN A 102 26.05 -1.80 8.33
CA ASN A 102 26.56 -2.06 6.99
C ASN A 102 28.06 -2.43 7.02
N GLN A 103 28.86 -1.79 7.90
CA GLN A 103 30.26 -2.16 8.11
C GLN A 103 30.41 -3.55 8.72
N TRP A 104 29.57 -3.90 9.68
CA TRP A 104 29.50 -5.24 10.25
C TRP A 104 29.23 -6.30 9.17
N GLU A 105 28.21 -6.12 8.34
CA GLU A 105 27.88 -7.03 7.26
C GLU A 105 29.05 -7.22 6.29
N LYS A 106 29.73 -6.12 5.97
CA LYS A 106 30.92 -6.17 5.11
C LYS A 106 32.04 -7.01 5.76
N LEU A 107 32.37 -6.75 7.03
CA LEU A 107 33.43 -7.48 7.75
C LEU A 107 33.06 -8.97 7.93
N SER A 108 31.78 -9.25 8.13
CA SER A 108 31.26 -10.62 8.20
C SER A 108 31.40 -11.35 6.86
N SER A 109 31.03 -10.72 5.74
CA SER A 109 31.17 -11.29 4.41
C SER A 109 32.63 -11.51 3.99
N GLU A 110 33.56 -10.71 4.50
CA GLU A 110 35.00 -10.85 4.29
C GLU A 110 35.65 -11.91 5.20
N GLY A 111 34.88 -12.55 6.10
CA GLY A 111 35.36 -13.64 6.98
C GLY A 111 36.17 -13.16 8.18
N PHE A 112 35.98 -11.91 8.63
CA PHE A 112 36.61 -11.36 9.82
C PHE A 112 35.76 -11.55 11.08
N VAL A 113 34.56 -12.07 10.97
CA VAL A 113 33.63 -12.32 12.07
C VAL A 113 33.51 -13.81 12.32
N SER A 114 33.78 -14.26 13.54
CA SER A 114 33.60 -15.64 13.97
C SER A 114 32.12 -15.96 14.22
N GLU A 115 31.74 -17.25 14.24
CA GLU A 115 30.37 -17.67 14.58
C GLU A 115 29.94 -17.20 15.97
N SER A 116 30.85 -17.17 16.95
CA SER A 116 30.57 -16.67 18.29
C SER A 116 30.28 -15.18 18.32
N GLU A 117 31.01 -14.37 17.55
CA GLU A 117 30.79 -12.93 17.41
C GLU A 117 29.49 -12.64 16.68
N GLN A 118 29.16 -13.45 15.66
CA GLN A 118 27.90 -13.34 14.94
C GLN A 118 26.70 -13.61 15.86
N LYS A 119 26.80 -14.65 16.68
CA LYS A 119 25.76 -14.98 17.66
C LYS A 119 25.64 -13.90 18.75
N MET A 120 26.78 -13.35 19.21
CA MET A 120 26.79 -12.25 20.19
C MET A 120 26.09 -11.01 19.61
N MET A 121 26.44 -10.59 18.38
CA MET A 121 25.79 -9.46 17.73
C MET A 121 24.28 -9.67 17.56
N GLN A 122 23.87 -10.89 17.20
CA GLN A 122 22.45 -11.21 17.07
C GLN A 122 21.71 -11.10 18.41
N THR A 123 22.32 -11.54 19.51
CA THR A 123 21.76 -11.40 20.85
C THR A 123 21.62 -9.93 21.25
N GLU A 124 22.69 -9.14 21.07
CA GLU A 124 22.68 -7.70 21.34
C GLU A 124 21.59 -6.97 20.54
N GLN A 125 21.42 -7.30 19.26
CA GLN A 125 20.35 -6.71 18.45
C GLN A 125 18.97 -7.05 19.02
N GLN A 126 18.73 -8.29 19.42
CA GLN A 126 17.46 -8.69 20.02
C GLN A 126 17.18 -7.97 21.33
N GLU A 127 18.18 -7.79 22.17
CA GLU A 127 18.05 -7.05 23.42
C GLU A 127 17.74 -5.56 23.17
N PHE A 128 18.43 -4.93 22.23
CA PHE A 128 18.14 -3.55 21.83
C PHE A 128 16.74 -3.40 21.23
N ASP A 129 16.28 -4.35 20.41
CA ASP A 129 14.96 -4.28 19.80
C ASP A 129 13.85 -4.44 20.85
N LEU A 130 14.03 -5.30 21.85
CA LEU A 130 13.11 -5.44 22.98
C LEU A 130 13.07 -4.16 23.83
N MET A 131 14.22 -3.58 24.14
CA MET A 131 14.32 -2.32 24.88
C MET A 131 13.63 -1.17 24.13
N TYR A 132 13.82 -1.10 22.81
CA TYR A 132 13.18 -0.09 21.99
C TYR A 132 11.65 -0.20 21.99
N GLN A 133 11.13 -1.43 21.91
CA GLN A 133 9.68 -1.67 21.98
C GLN A 133 9.10 -1.21 23.32
N GLN A 134 9.77 -1.51 24.43
CA GLN A 134 9.35 -1.05 25.76
C GLN A 134 9.33 0.48 25.85
N LEU A 135 10.39 1.13 25.40
CA LEU A 135 10.48 2.58 25.39
C LEU A 135 9.42 3.24 24.48
N GLN A 136 9.09 2.61 23.35
CA GLN A 136 8.00 3.08 22.50
C GLN A 136 6.63 2.98 23.18
N GLU A 137 6.37 1.89 23.90
CA GLU A 137 5.12 1.75 24.66
C GLU A 137 5.02 2.80 25.78
N GLU A 138 6.11 3.05 26.50
CA GLU A 138 6.16 4.09 27.51
C GLU A 138 5.99 5.49 26.91
N LEU A 139 6.61 5.76 25.78
CA LEU A 139 6.46 7.02 25.05
C LEU A 139 5.03 7.23 24.56
N LYS A 140 4.37 6.17 24.07
CA LYS A 140 2.96 6.20 23.68
C LYS A 140 2.04 6.51 24.85
N ALA A 141 2.35 5.98 26.02
CA ALA A 141 1.59 6.26 27.23
C ALA A 141 1.83 7.68 27.79
N ASN A 142 3.06 8.21 27.64
CA ASN A 142 3.49 9.48 28.23
C ASN A 142 4.38 10.27 27.25
N PRO A 143 3.84 10.87 26.16
CA PRO A 143 4.63 11.47 25.10
C PRO A 143 5.50 12.68 25.53
N ASN A 144 5.16 13.31 26.64
CA ASN A 144 5.86 14.50 27.17
C ASN A 144 6.66 14.21 28.45
N ASP A 145 6.85 12.94 28.81
CA ASP A 145 7.66 12.60 29.98
C ASP A 145 9.14 12.69 29.63
N GLU A 146 9.83 13.68 30.16
CA GLU A 146 11.27 13.91 29.95
C GLU A 146 12.12 12.68 30.30
N ARG A 147 11.69 11.86 31.25
CA ARG A 147 12.43 10.65 31.65
C ARG A 147 12.39 9.62 30.51
N VAL A 148 11.25 9.45 29.86
CA VAL A 148 11.11 8.52 28.73
C VAL A 148 11.90 9.04 27.53
N ILE A 149 11.83 10.34 27.26
CA ILE A 149 12.60 10.99 26.20
C ILE A 149 14.10 10.79 26.41
N ASN A 150 14.59 11.04 27.62
CA ASN A 150 15.99 10.83 27.98
C ASN A 150 16.39 9.36 27.87
N ALA A 151 15.54 8.43 28.34
CA ALA A 151 15.81 7.01 28.20
C ALA A 151 15.91 6.56 26.73
N MET A 152 15.10 7.12 25.81
CA MET A 152 15.24 6.88 24.38
C MET A 152 16.55 7.44 23.81
N LEU A 153 16.97 8.61 24.24
CA LEU A 153 18.26 9.19 23.84
C LEU A 153 19.44 8.33 24.32
N GLU A 154 19.41 7.90 25.57
CA GLU A 154 20.40 6.97 26.14
C GLU A 154 20.43 5.64 25.38
N TYR A 155 19.27 5.09 25.04
CA TYR A 155 19.15 3.90 24.21
C TYR A 155 19.87 4.05 22.86
N TYR A 156 19.61 5.14 22.12
CA TYR A 156 20.27 5.37 20.83
C TYR A 156 21.78 5.54 20.98
N GLN A 157 22.23 6.25 22.01
CA GLN A 157 23.66 6.42 22.31
C GLN A 157 24.33 5.09 22.65
N ALA A 158 23.71 4.29 23.50
CA ALA A 158 24.20 2.98 23.90
C ALA A 158 24.34 2.05 22.68
N ARG A 159 23.29 1.96 21.85
CA ARG A 159 23.27 1.13 20.63
C ARG A 159 24.37 1.53 19.65
N MET A 160 24.52 2.84 19.39
CA MET A 160 25.59 3.36 18.54
C MET A 160 26.98 3.04 19.09
N ASN A 161 27.19 3.22 20.41
CA ASN A 161 28.47 2.96 21.04
C ASN A 161 28.87 1.47 21.00
N VAL A 162 27.93 0.55 21.26
CA VAL A 162 28.16 -0.89 21.19
C VAL A 162 28.57 -1.27 19.75
N ILE A 163 27.82 -0.85 18.76
CA ILE A 163 28.14 -1.13 17.36
C ILE A 163 29.50 -0.57 16.97
N SER A 164 29.79 0.69 17.34
CA SER A 164 31.07 1.33 17.04
C SER A 164 32.26 0.60 17.70
N MET A 165 32.08 0.16 18.95
CA MET A 165 33.12 -0.61 19.67
C MET A 165 33.40 -1.94 18.96
N ILE A 166 32.38 -2.66 18.55
CA ILE A 166 32.52 -3.93 17.86
C ILE A 166 33.21 -3.73 16.50
N ILE A 167 32.80 -2.73 15.72
CA ILE A 167 33.40 -2.43 14.42
C ILE A 167 34.86 -2.06 14.56
N ASN A 168 35.21 -1.18 15.49
CA ASN A 168 36.60 -0.81 15.75
C ASN A 168 37.46 -2.03 16.08
N LYS A 169 36.96 -2.93 16.92
CA LYS A 169 37.69 -4.16 17.29
C LYS A 169 37.91 -5.07 16.10
N LEU A 170 36.91 -5.25 15.24
CA LEU A 170 37.05 -6.06 14.02
C LEU A 170 37.99 -5.43 13.00
N GLN A 171 38.01 -4.10 12.89
CA GLN A 171 38.96 -3.41 12.02
C GLN A 171 40.41 -3.56 12.50
N GLU A 172 40.65 -3.53 13.82
CA GLU A 172 41.98 -3.84 14.39
C GLU A 172 42.41 -5.25 14.02
N VAL A 173 41.52 -6.25 14.20
CA VAL A 173 41.81 -7.65 13.84
C VAL A 173 42.13 -7.80 12.35
N LYS A 174 41.36 -7.12 11.49
CA LYS A 174 41.60 -7.10 10.05
C LYS A 174 42.99 -6.52 9.71
N GLN A 175 43.38 -5.39 10.31
CA GLN A 175 44.68 -4.78 10.11
C GLN A 175 45.85 -5.70 10.55
N LEU A 176 45.72 -6.32 11.72
CA LEU A 176 46.73 -7.25 12.23
C LEU A 176 46.89 -8.47 11.32
N LYS A 177 45.81 -8.99 10.77
CA LYS A 177 45.83 -10.14 9.86
C LYS A 177 46.47 -9.79 8.51
N ASN A 178 46.16 -8.61 7.98
CA ASN A 178 46.76 -8.13 6.73
C ASN A 178 48.26 -7.82 6.87
N ASN A 179 48.70 -7.22 7.99
CA ASN A 179 50.11 -6.96 8.24
C ASN A 179 50.90 -8.26 8.37
N LYS A 180 50.36 -9.30 9.03
CA LYS A 180 50.98 -10.59 9.21
C LYS A 180 51.12 -11.38 7.91
N SER A 181 50.19 -11.25 6.98
CA SER A 181 50.30 -11.86 5.65
C SER A 181 51.37 -11.18 4.77
N HIS A 182 51.60 -9.88 4.96
CA HIS A 182 52.62 -9.13 4.22
C HIS A 182 54.06 -9.43 4.71
N GLU A 183 54.25 -9.75 6.01
CA GLU A 183 55.53 -10.16 6.59
C GLU A 183 55.98 -11.58 6.15
N ILE A 184 55.05 -12.43 5.72
CA ILE A 184 55.33 -13.83 5.33
C ILE A 184 55.71 -13.93 3.83
N GLU A 185 55.41 -12.90 3.02
CA GLU A 185 55.69 -12.85 1.58
C GLU A 185 57.07 -12.21 1.25
N ILE A 186 57.86 -11.80 2.26
CA ILE A 186 59.24 -11.30 2.10
C ILE A 186 60.22 -12.37 2.55
#